data_30d9fbf0ccc33775a2d0cd89248c09ce
#
_entry.id   30d9fbf0ccc33775a2d0cd89248c09ce
#
_cell.length_a   1.000
_cell.length_b   1.000
_cell.length_c   1.000
_cell.angle_alpha   90.00
_cell.angle_beta   90.00
_cell.angle_gamma   90.00
#
_symmetry.space_group_name_H-M   'P 1'
#
loop_
_entity.id
_entity.type
_entity.pdbx_description
1 polymer ?
#
loop_
_entity_poly.entity_id
_entity_poly.type
_entity_poly.pdbx_seq_one_letter_code
_entity_poly.pdbx_strand_id
1 'polypeptide(L)'
;MPKITKIETIRNPKYAKILWTVVYDESGEFGIGETSWGPDTVETFILKEIAPGMIGKNPMELSKRWDEICKLGITVRPSGAEVRSLSAIDMALHDLVGKLTEQPLYQLLGGLFREKIKIYNTCAGYSYGVNRPETYRNIPGDVDHMPDQKYEDQQAFMTDAGELAKSLLKEGVSAMKIWPFDQFAGKTNGEFISSQDIDKGV
;
A
#
# COMPACT_ATOMS: atom_id res chain seq x y z
N MET A 1 -6.62 -8.93 -30.89
CA MET A 1 -5.75 -8.69 -29.73
C MET A 1 -6.57 -7.88 -28.74
N PRO A 2 -6.57 -8.21 -27.46
CA PRO A 2 -7.36 -7.49 -26.47
C PRO A 2 -7.01 -6.00 -26.44
N LYS A 3 -7.99 -5.15 -26.11
CA LYS A 3 -7.81 -3.70 -26.05
C LYS A 3 -8.34 -3.17 -24.73
N ILE A 4 -7.61 -2.26 -24.12
CA ILE A 4 -8.08 -1.52 -22.96
C ILE A 4 -9.27 -0.64 -23.38
N THR A 5 -10.41 -0.83 -22.74
CA THR A 5 -11.64 -0.08 -23.05
C THR A 5 -11.99 0.97 -22.02
N LYS A 6 -11.61 0.75 -20.77
CA LYS A 6 -11.91 1.65 -19.66
C LYS A 6 -10.83 1.57 -18.58
N ILE A 7 -10.55 2.72 -17.98
CA ILE A 7 -9.78 2.83 -16.74
C ILE A 7 -10.63 3.67 -15.77
N GLU A 8 -10.81 3.17 -14.57
CA GLU A 8 -11.52 3.88 -13.51
C GLU A 8 -10.81 3.74 -12.18
N THR A 9 -11.21 4.57 -11.23
CA THR A 9 -10.71 4.56 -9.87
C THR A 9 -11.85 4.33 -8.89
N ILE A 10 -11.56 3.63 -7.80
CA ILE A 10 -12.53 3.33 -6.74
C ILE A 10 -12.00 3.90 -5.43
N ARG A 11 -12.86 4.62 -4.72
CA ARG A 11 -12.62 5.21 -3.40
C ARG A 11 -13.59 4.63 -2.38
N ASN A 12 -13.09 4.38 -1.19
CA ASN A 12 -13.93 3.99 -0.07
C ASN A 12 -13.69 4.94 1.12
N PRO A 13 -14.73 5.63 1.63
CA PRO A 13 -14.57 6.55 2.74
C PRO A 13 -13.95 5.94 4.00
N LYS A 14 -14.20 4.64 4.24
CA LYS A 14 -13.57 3.90 5.36
C LYS A 14 -12.06 3.77 5.21
N TYR A 15 -11.56 3.77 3.97
CA TYR A 15 -10.13 3.64 3.64
C TYR A 15 -9.69 4.83 2.81
N ALA A 16 -9.92 6.03 3.32
CA ALA A 16 -9.78 7.27 2.56
C ALA A 16 -8.36 7.55 2.02
N LYS A 17 -7.34 6.85 2.51
CA LYS A 17 -5.96 6.94 1.97
C LYS A 17 -5.70 5.97 0.82
N ILE A 18 -6.59 5.01 0.58
CA ILE A 18 -6.44 3.97 -0.44
C ILE A 18 -7.19 4.38 -1.70
N LEU A 19 -6.57 4.12 -2.84
CA LEU A 19 -7.15 4.22 -4.16
C LEU A 19 -6.94 2.90 -4.89
N TRP A 20 -8.02 2.31 -5.38
CA TRP A 20 -7.96 1.20 -6.32
C TRP A 20 -8.11 1.73 -7.74
N THR A 21 -7.32 1.17 -8.64
CA THR A 21 -7.38 1.44 -10.08
C THR A 21 -7.83 0.19 -10.79
N VAL A 22 -8.79 0.30 -11.68
CA VAL A 22 -9.34 -0.82 -12.43
C VAL A 22 -9.17 -0.57 -13.91
N VAL A 23 -8.57 -1.53 -14.60
CA VAL A 23 -8.35 -1.51 -16.05
C VAL A 23 -9.18 -2.62 -16.68
N TYR A 24 -10.06 -2.27 -17.62
CA TYR A 24 -10.95 -3.21 -18.33
C TYR A 24 -10.48 -3.43 -19.76
N ASP A 25 -10.68 -4.64 -20.25
CA ASP A 25 -10.53 -4.95 -21.66
C ASP A 25 -11.87 -5.01 -22.42
N GLU A 26 -11.84 -5.30 -23.70
CA GLU A 26 -13.03 -5.39 -24.56
C GLU A 26 -13.89 -6.63 -24.29
N SER A 27 -13.41 -7.66 -23.59
CA SER A 27 -14.19 -8.82 -23.15
C SER A 27 -15.00 -8.54 -21.89
N GLY A 28 -14.72 -7.45 -21.20
CA GLY A 28 -15.24 -7.11 -19.89
C GLY A 28 -14.42 -7.68 -18.74
N GLU A 29 -13.31 -8.36 -19.02
CA GLU A 29 -12.35 -8.76 -17.99
C GLU A 29 -11.64 -7.53 -17.42
N PHE A 30 -11.22 -7.59 -16.17
CA PHE A 30 -10.58 -6.46 -15.52
C PHE A 30 -9.44 -6.87 -14.59
N GLY A 31 -8.47 -5.96 -14.47
CA GLY A 31 -7.41 -6.06 -13.50
C GLY A 31 -7.45 -4.90 -12.50
N ILE A 32 -6.99 -5.17 -11.26
CA ILE A 32 -7.01 -4.23 -10.16
C ILE A 32 -5.58 -3.94 -9.70
N GLY A 33 -5.28 -2.65 -9.52
CA GLY A 33 -4.09 -2.19 -8.81
C GLY A 33 -4.48 -1.32 -7.62
N GLU A 34 -3.62 -1.24 -6.62
CA GLU A 34 -3.85 -0.48 -5.41
C GLU A 34 -2.70 0.50 -5.16
N THR A 35 -3.02 1.65 -4.60
CA THR A 35 -2.04 2.58 -4.07
C THR A 35 -2.56 3.29 -2.83
N SER A 36 -1.66 3.88 -2.07
CA SER A 36 -1.99 4.65 -0.86
C SER A 36 -1.29 6.00 -0.86
N TRP A 37 -1.81 6.94 -0.05
CA TRP A 37 -1.29 8.30 0.13
C TRP A 37 -1.52 9.26 -1.04
N GLY A 38 -2.20 10.36 -0.75
CA GLY A 38 -2.53 11.40 -1.72
C GLY A 38 -3.47 10.94 -2.84
N PRO A 39 -4.55 10.20 -2.51
CA PRO A 39 -5.39 9.55 -3.51
C PRO A 39 -6.02 10.54 -4.50
N ASP A 40 -6.35 11.77 -4.10
CA ASP A 40 -6.93 12.78 -4.99
C ASP A 40 -5.97 13.17 -6.11
N THR A 41 -4.69 13.38 -5.77
CA THR A 41 -3.64 13.70 -6.75
C THR A 41 -3.34 12.51 -7.66
N VAL A 42 -3.27 11.31 -7.08
CA VAL A 42 -3.04 10.06 -7.83
C VAL A 42 -4.19 9.79 -8.80
N GLU A 43 -5.44 9.89 -8.34
CA GLU A 43 -6.63 9.73 -9.17
C GLU A 43 -6.65 10.71 -10.34
N THR A 44 -6.36 11.98 -10.07
CA THR A 44 -6.30 13.01 -11.10
C THR A 44 -5.25 12.67 -12.16
N PHE A 45 -4.05 12.25 -11.74
CA PHE A 45 -2.98 11.89 -12.66
C PHE A 45 -3.34 10.64 -13.48
N ILE A 46 -3.92 9.62 -12.87
CA ILE A 46 -4.39 8.43 -13.58
C ILE A 46 -5.42 8.80 -14.65
N LEU A 47 -6.48 9.53 -14.28
CA LEU A 47 -7.62 9.77 -15.15
C LEU A 47 -7.35 10.83 -16.23
N LYS A 48 -6.48 11.82 -15.96
CA LYS A 48 -6.22 12.93 -16.87
C LYS A 48 -4.97 12.74 -17.73
N GLU A 49 -3.93 12.12 -17.19
CA GLU A 49 -2.65 11.99 -17.88
C GLU A 49 -2.43 10.58 -18.45
N ILE A 50 -2.72 9.52 -17.67
CA ILE A 50 -2.41 8.15 -18.10
C ILE A 50 -3.54 7.55 -18.94
N ALA A 51 -4.78 7.57 -18.44
CA ALA A 51 -5.88 6.85 -19.05
C ALA A 51 -6.15 7.25 -20.53
N PRO A 52 -6.11 8.53 -20.95
CA PRO A 52 -6.33 8.89 -22.34
C PRO A 52 -5.34 8.24 -23.31
N GLY A 53 -4.08 8.08 -22.88
CA GLY A 53 -3.03 7.44 -23.66
C GLY A 53 -3.07 5.92 -23.68
N MET A 54 -3.85 5.30 -22.77
CA MET A 54 -3.92 3.84 -22.61
C MET A 54 -5.14 3.21 -23.30
N ILE A 55 -6.24 3.93 -23.44
CA ILE A 55 -7.45 3.44 -24.10
C ILE A 55 -7.15 3.01 -25.54
N GLY A 56 -7.67 1.85 -25.93
CA GLY A 56 -7.46 1.23 -27.24
C GLY A 56 -6.13 0.47 -27.38
N LYS A 57 -5.22 0.58 -26.41
CA LYS A 57 -3.94 -0.14 -26.40
C LYS A 57 -4.11 -1.60 -26.01
N ASN A 58 -3.16 -2.41 -26.47
CA ASN A 58 -3.10 -3.83 -26.08
C ASN A 58 -2.49 -3.98 -24.69
N PRO A 59 -3.24 -4.52 -23.69
CA PRO A 59 -2.73 -4.75 -22.33
C PRO A 59 -1.62 -5.79 -22.26
N MET A 60 -1.56 -6.75 -23.22
CA MET A 60 -0.56 -7.81 -23.25
C MET A 60 0.88 -7.31 -23.44
N GLU A 61 1.05 -6.09 -23.97
CA GLU A 61 2.38 -5.48 -24.17
C GLU A 61 2.87 -4.77 -22.90
N LEU A 62 2.95 -5.47 -21.76
CA LEU A 62 3.24 -4.91 -20.43
C LEU A 62 4.44 -3.96 -20.42
N SER A 63 5.61 -4.41 -20.89
CA SER A 63 6.83 -3.59 -20.90
C SER A 63 6.69 -2.32 -21.73
N LYS A 64 5.95 -2.41 -22.85
CA LYS A 64 5.68 -1.24 -23.70
C LYS A 64 4.72 -0.26 -23.02
N ARG A 65 3.67 -0.79 -22.35
CA ARG A 65 2.76 0.05 -21.55
C ARG A 65 3.52 0.76 -20.44
N TRP A 66 4.38 0.04 -19.73
CA TRP A 66 5.25 0.62 -18.70
C TRP A 66 6.11 1.77 -19.26
N ASP A 67 6.82 1.53 -20.37
CA ASP A 67 7.65 2.56 -21.00
C ASP A 67 6.84 3.79 -21.42
N GLU A 68 5.66 3.60 -22.01
CA GLU A 68 4.79 4.70 -22.42
C GLU A 68 4.31 5.55 -21.24
N ILE A 69 3.83 4.91 -20.14
CA ILE A 69 3.37 5.66 -18.96
C ILE A 69 4.52 6.32 -18.20
N CYS A 70 5.70 5.69 -18.17
CA CYS A 70 6.89 6.33 -17.59
C CYS A 70 7.27 7.62 -18.32
N LYS A 71 7.13 7.66 -19.63
CA LYS A 71 7.44 8.84 -20.43
C LYS A 71 6.53 10.04 -20.18
N LEU A 72 5.31 9.82 -19.68
CA LEU A 72 4.41 10.90 -19.27
C LEU A 72 4.93 11.70 -18.07
N GLY A 73 5.74 11.06 -17.20
CA GLY A 73 6.31 11.69 -16.00
C GLY A 73 7.77 12.14 -16.13
N ILE A 74 8.44 11.88 -17.25
CA ILE A 74 9.92 11.98 -17.38
C ILE A 74 10.45 13.43 -17.49
N THR A 75 9.64 14.41 -17.79
CA THR A 75 10.10 15.81 -17.78
C THR A 75 10.52 16.32 -16.41
N VAL A 76 10.07 15.64 -15.35
CA VAL A 76 10.49 15.87 -13.97
C VAL A 76 10.74 14.48 -13.38
N ARG A 77 11.85 14.26 -12.69
CA ARG A 77 12.13 12.97 -12.04
C ARG A 77 10.88 12.48 -11.32
N PRO A 78 10.25 11.37 -11.73
CA PRO A 78 8.98 10.94 -11.16
C PRO A 78 9.17 10.61 -9.68
N SER A 79 8.37 11.24 -8.84
CA SER A 79 8.36 11.02 -7.41
C SER A 79 6.94 11.30 -6.88
N GLY A 80 6.60 10.72 -5.75
CA GLY A 80 5.30 11.01 -5.13
C GLY A 80 4.11 10.45 -5.91
N ALA A 81 3.15 11.29 -6.26
CA ALA A 81 1.86 10.89 -6.84
C ALA A 81 2.00 10.24 -8.22
N GLU A 82 2.92 10.72 -9.04
CA GLU A 82 3.17 10.19 -10.38
C GLU A 82 3.60 8.72 -10.30
N VAL A 83 4.61 8.40 -9.49
CA VAL A 83 5.10 7.02 -9.34
C VAL A 83 4.03 6.12 -8.75
N ARG A 84 3.23 6.61 -7.79
CA ARG A 84 2.10 5.84 -7.25
C ARG A 84 1.05 5.55 -8.31
N SER A 85 0.79 6.50 -9.20
CA SER A 85 -0.14 6.33 -10.33
C SER A 85 0.37 5.29 -11.32
N LEU A 86 1.66 5.39 -11.71
CA LEU A 86 2.31 4.40 -12.59
C LEU A 86 2.22 3.00 -12.00
N SER A 87 2.56 2.86 -10.70
CA SER A 87 2.55 1.56 -10.00
C SER A 87 1.15 0.97 -9.92
N ALA A 88 0.13 1.77 -9.65
CA ALA A 88 -1.26 1.30 -9.58
C ALA A 88 -1.76 0.79 -10.96
N ILE A 89 -1.44 1.49 -12.03
CA ILE A 89 -1.76 1.05 -13.41
C ILE A 89 -0.98 -0.22 -13.77
N ASP A 90 0.31 -0.29 -13.45
CA ASP A 90 1.15 -1.46 -13.74
C ASP A 90 0.64 -2.72 -13.04
N MET A 91 0.29 -2.62 -11.75
CA MET A 91 -0.34 -3.72 -11.02
C MET A 91 -1.66 -4.15 -11.67
N ALA A 92 -2.52 -3.18 -12.05
CA ALA A 92 -3.79 -3.48 -12.69
C ALA A 92 -3.60 -4.18 -14.06
N LEU A 93 -2.60 -3.77 -14.85
CA LEU A 93 -2.27 -4.42 -16.12
C LEU A 93 -1.75 -5.85 -15.92
N HIS A 94 -0.89 -6.07 -14.95
CA HIS A 94 -0.40 -7.42 -14.65
C HIS A 94 -1.52 -8.34 -14.16
N ASP A 95 -2.44 -7.85 -13.32
CA ASP A 95 -3.61 -8.61 -12.88
C ASP A 95 -4.54 -8.94 -14.06
N LEU A 96 -4.82 -7.96 -14.94
CA LEU A 96 -5.60 -8.18 -16.14
C LEU A 96 -4.96 -9.23 -17.07
N VAL A 97 -3.66 -9.11 -17.34
CA VAL A 97 -2.95 -10.05 -18.22
C VAL A 97 -2.91 -11.45 -17.60
N GLY A 98 -2.74 -11.55 -16.28
CA GLY A 98 -2.82 -12.82 -15.56
C GLY A 98 -4.16 -13.52 -15.76
N LYS A 99 -5.26 -12.79 -15.67
CA LYS A 99 -6.61 -13.28 -15.92
C LYS A 99 -6.83 -13.67 -17.38
N LEU A 100 -6.47 -12.80 -18.32
CA LEU A 100 -6.60 -13.07 -19.75
C LEU A 100 -5.78 -14.27 -20.23
N THR A 101 -4.69 -14.60 -19.55
CA THR A 101 -3.81 -15.73 -19.89
C THR A 101 -4.00 -16.94 -18.96
N GLU A 102 -4.90 -16.83 -17.98
CA GLU A 102 -5.11 -17.85 -16.92
C GLU A 102 -3.80 -18.22 -16.19
N GLN A 103 -2.91 -17.24 -15.98
CA GLN A 103 -1.63 -17.43 -15.34
C GLN A 103 -1.51 -16.62 -14.05
N PRO A 104 -0.98 -17.21 -12.98
CA PRO A 104 -0.67 -16.46 -11.77
C PRO A 104 0.48 -15.49 -12.01
N LEU A 105 0.48 -14.39 -11.26
CA LEU A 105 1.46 -13.31 -11.42
C LEU A 105 2.92 -13.79 -11.39
N TYR A 106 3.26 -14.73 -10.51
CA TYR A 106 4.63 -15.23 -10.44
C TYR A 106 5.08 -15.89 -11.76
N GLN A 107 4.16 -16.51 -12.50
CA GLN A 107 4.47 -17.12 -13.79
C GLN A 107 4.72 -16.06 -14.86
N LEU A 108 3.93 -14.96 -14.88
CA LEU A 108 4.16 -13.81 -15.76
C LEU A 108 5.51 -13.14 -15.48
N LEU A 109 5.96 -13.15 -14.23
CA LEU A 109 7.23 -12.55 -13.80
C LEU A 109 8.44 -13.48 -13.95
N GLY A 110 8.31 -14.59 -14.66
CA GLY A 110 9.44 -15.48 -14.99
C GLY A 110 9.50 -16.79 -14.21
N GLY A 111 8.44 -17.11 -13.45
CA GLY A 111 8.29 -18.39 -12.77
C GLY A 111 8.54 -18.36 -11.27
N LEU A 112 8.24 -19.47 -10.62
CA LEU A 112 8.35 -19.62 -9.17
C LEU A 112 9.80 -19.74 -8.72
N PHE A 113 10.33 -18.73 -8.06
CA PHE A 113 11.67 -18.76 -7.48
C PHE A 113 11.67 -19.29 -6.04
N ARG A 114 10.63 -18.99 -5.27
CA ARG A 114 10.48 -19.43 -3.87
C ARG A 114 9.04 -19.84 -3.60
N GLU A 115 8.85 -20.98 -2.96
CA GLU A 115 7.54 -21.45 -2.52
C GLU A 115 7.04 -20.73 -1.27
N LYS A 116 7.94 -20.22 -0.44
CA LYS A 116 7.63 -19.58 0.85
C LYS A 116 8.54 -18.36 1.08
N ILE A 117 7.96 -17.32 1.65
CA ILE A 117 8.68 -16.11 2.09
C ILE A 117 8.48 -15.98 3.60
N LYS A 118 9.56 -15.70 4.34
CA LYS A 118 9.45 -15.31 5.75
C LYS A 118 8.73 -13.97 5.86
N ILE A 119 7.77 -13.92 6.74
CA ILE A 119 7.04 -12.70 7.07
C ILE A 119 7.37 -12.25 8.49
N TYR A 120 7.12 -10.99 8.77
CA TYR A 120 7.05 -10.44 10.11
C TYR A 120 5.71 -9.71 10.30
N ASN A 121 5.26 -9.61 11.54
CA ASN A 121 4.13 -8.76 11.88
C ASN A 121 4.62 -7.32 12.12
N THR A 122 4.00 -6.37 11.49
CA THR A 122 4.31 -4.94 11.68
C THR A 122 3.77 -4.41 13.01
N CYS A 123 2.91 -5.14 13.70
CA CYS A 123 2.32 -4.77 14.99
C CYS A 123 1.63 -3.38 14.97
N ALA A 124 0.97 -3.06 13.87
CA ALA A 124 0.26 -1.81 13.71
C ALA A 124 -1.10 -1.85 14.42
N GLY A 125 -1.51 -0.70 14.98
CA GLY A 125 -2.84 -0.56 15.60
C GLY A 125 -3.98 -0.51 14.57
N TYR A 126 -5.21 -0.74 15.02
CA TYR A 126 -6.41 -0.69 14.18
C TYR A 126 -6.64 0.65 13.49
N SER A 127 -6.13 1.72 14.07
CA SER A 127 -6.22 3.05 13.48
C SER A 127 -5.13 3.35 12.45
N TYR A 128 -4.17 2.44 12.29
CA TYR A 128 -3.11 2.60 11.29
C TYR A 128 -3.68 2.56 9.87
N GLY A 129 -3.45 3.62 9.12
CA GLY A 129 -4.00 3.75 7.77
C GLY A 129 -5.45 4.20 7.67
N VAL A 130 -6.21 4.26 8.76
CA VAL A 130 -7.57 4.79 8.78
C VAL A 130 -7.52 6.32 8.84
N ASN A 131 -8.36 6.98 8.03
CA ASN A 131 -8.43 8.44 8.01
C ASN A 131 -9.04 8.98 9.31
N ARG A 132 -8.27 9.76 10.05
CA ARG A 132 -8.82 10.67 11.05
C ARG A 132 -8.91 12.06 10.43
N PRO A 133 -10.09 12.69 10.36
CA PRO A 133 -10.26 13.99 9.70
C PRO A 133 -9.35 15.10 10.25
N GLU A 134 -8.88 14.96 11.47
CA GLU A 134 -8.22 16.03 12.23
C GLU A 134 -6.70 15.95 12.28
N THR A 135 -6.10 14.83 11.87
CA THR A 135 -4.63 14.72 11.91
C THR A 135 -4.10 13.93 10.71
N TYR A 136 -3.40 14.60 9.83
CA TYR A 136 -2.51 13.99 8.83
C TYR A 136 -1.36 13.18 9.46
N ARG A 137 -1.25 13.17 10.77
CA ARG A 137 -0.26 12.46 11.54
C ARG A 137 -0.96 11.34 12.30
N ASN A 138 -0.82 10.11 11.84
CA ASN A 138 -0.90 8.97 12.75
C ASN A 138 0.28 9.14 13.70
N ILE A 139 0.06 9.74 14.84
CA ILE A 139 1.05 9.70 15.92
C ILE A 139 0.86 8.31 16.54
N PRO A 140 1.81 7.40 16.36
CA PRO A 140 1.80 6.15 17.11
C PRO A 140 1.77 6.48 18.59
N GLY A 141 0.91 5.81 19.36
CA GLY A 141 0.76 6.07 20.80
C GLY A 141 -0.44 6.94 21.20
N ASP A 142 -1.26 7.42 20.25
CA ASP A 142 -2.57 8.01 20.56
C ASP A 142 -3.56 6.89 20.88
N VAL A 143 -3.52 6.43 22.12
CA VAL A 143 -4.35 5.32 22.64
C VAL A 143 -5.76 5.74 23.04
N ASP A 144 -6.06 7.04 23.05
CA ASP A 144 -7.31 7.58 23.62
C ASP A 144 -8.57 7.25 22.80
N HIS A 145 -8.42 6.65 21.62
CA HIS A 145 -9.56 6.34 20.72
C HIS A 145 -9.54 4.90 20.20
N MET A 146 -8.84 4.00 20.89
CA MET A 146 -8.87 2.58 20.55
C MET A 146 -10.23 1.99 20.94
N PRO A 147 -10.88 1.22 20.04
CA PRO A 147 -12.02 0.42 20.47
C PRO A 147 -11.56 -0.53 21.58
N ASP A 148 -12.41 -0.75 22.58
CA ASP A 148 -12.18 -1.66 23.69
C ASP A 148 -12.09 -3.11 23.17
N GLN A 149 -10.97 -3.40 22.53
CA GLN A 149 -10.67 -4.73 21.97
C GLN A 149 -9.61 -5.39 22.85
N LYS A 150 -9.93 -6.58 23.27
CA LYS A 150 -9.15 -7.41 24.19
C LYS A 150 -7.71 -7.69 23.73
N TYR A 151 -7.39 -7.44 22.45
CA TYR A 151 -6.07 -7.68 21.89
C TYR A 151 -5.85 -6.81 20.65
N GLU A 152 -4.86 -5.95 20.76
CA GLU A 152 -4.44 -5.08 19.67
C GLU A 152 -2.92 -4.95 19.72
N ASP A 153 -2.26 -5.22 18.60
CA ASP A 153 -0.81 -5.39 18.55
C ASP A 153 -0.02 -4.16 19.01
N GLN A 154 -0.46 -2.97 18.65
CA GLN A 154 0.22 -1.74 19.07
C GLN A 154 0.13 -1.54 20.57
N GLN A 155 -1.04 -1.75 21.17
CA GLN A 155 -1.23 -1.68 22.60
C GLN A 155 -0.45 -2.80 23.31
N ALA A 156 -0.45 -4.01 22.74
CA ALA A 156 0.24 -5.16 23.29
C ALA A 156 1.76 -4.92 23.40
N PHE A 157 2.42 -4.43 22.34
CA PHE A 157 3.86 -4.18 22.47
C PHE A 157 4.22 -3.00 23.37
N MET A 158 3.30 -2.05 23.55
CA MET A 158 3.50 -0.93 24.47
C MET A 158 3.38 -1.32 25.94
N THR A 159 2.67 -2.43 26.23
CA THR A 159 2.45 -2.93 27.59
C THR A 159 3.32 -4.14 27.93
N ASP A 160 3.40 -5.13 27.05
CA ASP A 160 4.18 -6.35 27.19
C ASP A 160 4.53 -6.93 25.81
N ALA A 161 5.61 -6.44 25.21
CA ALA A 161 6.12 -6.92 23.93
C ALA A 161 6.50 -8.42 23.96
N GLY A 162 6.89 -8.94 25.13
CA GLY A 162 7.24 -10.35 25.31
C GLY A 162 6.04 -11.29 25.15
N GLU A 163 4.89 -10.94 25.71
CA GLU A 163 3.66 -11.72 25.53
C GLU A 163 3.14 -11.64 24.09
N LEU A 164 3.22 -10.47 23.45
CA LEU A 164 2.91 -10.35 22.03
C LEU A 164 3.81 -11.26 21.18
N ALA A 165 5.12 -11.26 21.43
CA ALA A 165 6.06 -12.14 20.72
C ALA A 165 5.71 -13.62 20.89
N LYS A 166 5.36 -14.06 22.10
CA LYS A 166 4.91 -15.44 22.36
C LYS A 166 3.63 -15.78 21.60
N SER A 167 2.68 -14.86 21.54
CA SER A 167 1.45 -15.04 20.76
C SER A 167 1.73 -15.21 19.27
N LEU A 168 2.52 -14.34 18.69
CA LEU A 168 2.92 -14.40 17.28
C LEU A 168 3.68 -15.70 16.94
N LEU A 169 4.56 -16.15 17.84
CA LEU A 169 5.27 -17.44 17.67
C LEU A 169 4.29 -18.63 17.66
N LYS A 170 3.24 -18.62 18.46
CA LYS A 170 2.19 -19.65 18.42
C LYS A 170 1.43 -19.67 17.10
N GLU A 171 1.29 -18.51 16.43
CA GLU A 171 0.70 -18.37 15.12
C GLU A 171 1.67 -18.71 13.97
N GLY A 172 2.92 -19.01 14.29
CA GLY A 172 3.97 -19.31 13.31
C GLY A 172 4.69 -18.07 12.74
N VAL A 173 4.41 -16.88 13.27
CA VAL A 173 5.10 -15.64 12.89
C VAL A 173 6.35 -15.47 13.76
N SER A 174 7.53 -15.61 13.16
CA SER A 174 8.81 -15.66 13.88
C SER A 174 9.53 -14.32 14.03
N ALA A 175 8.95 -13.25 13.54
CA ALA A 175 9.52 -11.90 13.64
C ALA A 175 8.42 -10.85 13.78
N MET A 176 8.71 -9.80 14.53
CA MET A 176 7.83 -8.65 14.69
C MET A 176 8.59 -7.34 14.55
N LYS A 177 7.90 -6.28 14.13
CA LYS A 177 8.40 -4.92 14.10
C LYS A 177 7.55 -4.07 15.03
N ILE A 178 8.20 -3.42 15.98
CA ILE A 178 7.58 -2.54 16.97
C ILE A 178 8.18 -1.14 16.90
N TRP A 179 7.48 -0.15 17.44
CA TRP A 179 7.90 1.25 17.46
C TRP A 179 7.81 1.86 18.86
N PRO A 180 8.63 1.40 19.82
CA PRO A 180 8.51 1.82 21.22
C PRO A 180 8.81 3.30 21.44
N PHE A 181 9.51 3.95 20.51
CA PHE A 181 9.92 5.37 20.60
C PHE A 181 8.94 6.35 19.98
N ASP A 182 8.05 5.90 19.10
CA ASP A 182 7.14 6.78 18.34
C ASP A 182 6.19 7.56 19.26
N GLN A 183 5.84 7.01 20.42
CA GLN A 183 5.05 7.69 21.46
C GLN A 183 5.68 9.00 21.95
N PHE A 184 7.01 9.15 21.84
CA PHE A 184 7.73 10.34 22.27
C PHE A 184 7.87 11.41 21.17
N ALA A 185 7.62 11.03 19.91
CA ALA A 185 7.78 11.93 18.77
C ALA A 185 6.87 13.16 18.82
N GLY A 186 5.67 13.03 19.42
CA GLY A 186 4.72 14.13 19.55
C GLY A 186 5.23 15.32 20.36
N LYS A 187 6.14 15.11 21.31
CA LYS A 187 6.71 16.16 22.18
C LYS A 187 7.73 17.04 21.47
N THR A 188 8.39 16.53 20.45
CA THR A 188 9.54 17.15 19.79
C THR A 188 9.39 17.24 18.28
N ASN A 189 8.21 16.93 17.73
CA ASN A 189 7.99 16.75 16.30
C ASN A 189 8.95 15.72 15.63
N GLY A 190 9.49 14.78 16.43
CA GLY A 190 10.46 13.79 15.97
C GLY A 190 11.89 14.35 15.77
N GLU A 191 12.18 15.56 16.24
CA GLU A 191 13.50 16.19 16.08
C GLU A 191 14.56 15.60 17.00
N PHE A 192 14.16 15.19 18.20
CA PHE A 192 15.07 14.49 19.15
C PHE A 192 14.28 13.65 20.17
N ILE A 193 14.99 12.76 20.84
CA ILE A 193 14.49 11.97 21.96
C ILE A 193 15.39 12.21 23.19
N SER A 194 14.80 12.37 24.36
CA SER A 194 15.55 12.51 25.62
C SER A 194 16.12 11.17 26.10
N SER A 195 17.22 11.21 26.87
CA SER A 195 17.76 9.98 27.50
C SER A 195 16.72 9.25 28.34
N GLN A 196 15.89 10.00 29.08
CA GLN A 196 14.81 9.41 29.87
C GLN A 196 13.75 8.68 29.04
N ASP A 197 13.45 9.18 27.84
CA ASP A 197 12.50 8.55 26.93
C ASP A 197 13.12 7.36 26.20
N ILE A 198 14.45 7.38 25.95
CA ILE A 198 15.18 6.20 25.47
C ILE A 198 15.08 5.07 26.50
N ASP A 199 15.36 5.35 27.77
CA ASP A 199 15.32 4.36 28.84
C ASP A 199 13.93 3.71 29.03
N LYS A 200 12.85 4.42 28.65
CA LYS A 200 11.48 3.88 28.67
C LYS A 200 11.14 3.01 27.47
N GLY A 201 11.83 3.20 26.34
CA GLY A 201 11.58 2.44 25.12
C GLY A 201 12.44 1.19 24.96
N VAL A 202 13.40 0.98 25.87
CA VAL A 202 14.28 -0.18 25.92
C VAL A 202 13.77 -1.17 26.97
#